data_926fde8c0be00e740260f5b03b888e4c
#
_entry.id   926fde8c0be00e740260f5b03b888e4c
#
_cell.length_a   1.000
_cell.length_b   1.000
_cell.length_c   1.000
_cell.angle_alpha   90.00
_cell.angle_beta   90.00
_cell.angle_gamma   90.00
#
_symmetry.space_group_name_H-M   'P 1'
#
loop_
_entity.id
_entity.type
_entity.pdbx_description
1 polymer ?
#
loop_
_entity_poly.entity_id
_entity_poly.type
_entity_poly.pdbx_seq_one_letter_code
_entity_poly.pdbx_strand_id
1 'polypeptide(L)'
;MFTQFRLFGLAAGLFLFVFTSAAQAQNPPFGLQDVEALARDLAAKPFEDNQGQVPQVLKTISYDQWRDIRFMPEKSLWRDEKLPFELQFFHPGLFYDRTVAINIVDKDVPTRLAFDTTAFNYGSNTFAGQIPADMGYAGFRVHSAINTKKYLDEFLVFLGASYFRAVGKGQQYGLSARGLAVDTAEPTGEEFPFFKEFWIVKPGKKDKSIVIYALLDSRRVTGAFRFESTPGAETDVDVESVLFLREPVARIGIAPLTSMFIFGENSNPRVSDDFRPEVHDSDGLMARFENEEWIWRPLQNPKSLTINVFNAPNIRGMGLMQRDTDFANYLDLEARYEVRPSAWVEPKGDWGPGQLHLVQIPSPEEIHDNIVTFWAPATRPEPGTPLKFDYRIRWTSPKRVTSPEGQVVFTRTAKGKSGTSRLFILEFQGGKLDDLPEDAALDANVWVGEGGKLLEKRVYKNPVTDSWRLAFEIEPDASSGLSLVLPDKRPFIEMRATLQHGLTPLTETWTYAIKL
;
A
#
# COMPACT_ATOMS: atom_id res chain seq x y z
N MET A 1 -28.88 7.84 -107.61
CA MET A 1 -28.28 9.08 -107.22
C MET A 1 -28.73 9.34 -105.78
N PHE A 2 -27.99 9.17 -104.87
CA PHE A 2 -27.97 9.46 -103.40
C PHE A 2 -27.40 8.19 -102.65
N THR A 3 -26.17 8.42 -102.21
CA THR A 3 -25.36 7.46 -101.46
C THR A 3 -25.62 7.66 -99.99
N GLN A 4 -26.00 6.63 -99.25
CA GLN A 4 -26.12 6.71 -97.78
C GLN A 4 -24.85 6.12 -97.17
N PHE A 5 -24.17 6.96 -96.34
CA PHE A 5 -23.09 6.54 -95.46
C PHE A 5 -23.70 6.08 -94.10
N ARG A 6 -23.36 4.84 -93.73
CA ARG A 6 -23.65 4.33 -92.38
C ARG A 6 -22.42 4.54 -91.47
N LEU A 7 -22.58 5.32 -90.40
CA LEU A 7 -21.60 5.39 -89.31
C LEU A 7 -21.81 4.22 -88.33
N PHE A 8 -20.75 3.46 -88.12
CA PHE A 8 -20.67 2.52 -87.01
C PHE A 8 -20.11 3.27 -85.75
N GLY A 9 -20.89 3.33 -84.67
CA GLY A 9 -20.43 3.83 -83.39
C GLY A 9 -19.89 2.69 -82.56
N LEU A 10 -18.62 2.77 -82.18
CA LEU A 10 -17.98 1.89 -81.17
C LEU A 10 -18.28 2.45 -79.77
N ALA A 11 -19.07 1.71 -78.99
CA ALA A 11 -19.26 2.01 -77.57
C ALA A 11 -18.16 1.26 -76.77
N ALA A 12 -17.19 2.00 -76.24
CA ALA A 12 -16.19 1.51 -75.30
C ALA A 12 -16.79 1.53 -73.86
N GLY A 13 -17.15 0.37 -73.35
CA GLY A 13 -17.60 0.22 -71.95
C GLY A 13 -16.41 0.30 -71.00
N LEU A 14 -16.37 1.39 -70.20
CA LEU A 14 -15.39 1.53 -69.10
C LEU A 14 -15.89 0.76 -67.85
N PHE A 15 -15.31 -0.40 -67.60
CA PHE A 15 -15.54 -1.15 -66.34
C PHE A 15 -14.71 -0.49 -65.22
N LEU A 16 -15.36 0.28 -64.34
CA LEU A 16 -14.78 0.79 -63.09
C LEU A 16 -14.73 -0.40 -62.10
N PHE A 17 -13.57 -0.97 -61.87
CA PHE A 17 -13.33 -1.87 -60.72
C PHE A 17 -13.24 -1.01 -59.47
N VAL A 18 -14.30 -0.97 -58.66
CA VAL A 18 -14.26 -0.45 -57.31
C VAL A 18 -13.60 -1.50 -56.40
N PHE A 19 -12.31 -1.33 -56.13
CA PHE A 19 -11.65 -2.06 -55.07
C PHE A 19 -12.18 -1.53 -53.71
N THR A 20 -13.15 -2.18 -53.12
CA THR A 20 -13.50 -2.00 -51.70
C THR A 20 -12.38 -2.63 -50.89
N SER A 21 -11.43 -1.83 -50.46
CA SER A 21 -10.51 -2.21 -49.35
C SER A 21 -11.37 -2.42 -48.10
N ALA A 22 -11.61 -3.68 -47.76
CA ALA A 22 -12.11 -4.03 -46.46
C ALA A 22 -11.04 -3.55 -45.46
N ALA A 23 -11.28 -2.42 -44.81
CA ALA A 23 -10.51 -2.02 -43.67
C ALA A 23 -10.70 -3.13 -42.63
N GLN A 24 -9.67 -3.95 -42.44
CA GLN A 24 -9.61 -4.88 -41.31
C GLN A 24 -9.74 -3.99 -40.05
N ALA A 25 -10.85 -4.11 -39.35
CA ALA A 25 -11.01 -3.51 -38.05
C ALA A 25 -9.88 -4.08 -37.17
N GLN A 26 -8.86 -3.28 -36.92
CA GLN A 26 -7.85 -3.62 -35.92
C GLN A 26 -8.60 -3.73 -34.60
N ASN A 27 -8.51 -4.89 -33.96
CA ASN A 27 -8.99 -5.02 -32.60
C ASN A 27 -8.35 -3.90 -31.76
N PRO A 28 -9.12 -3.24 -30.88
CA PRO A 28 -8.54 -2.24 -30.00
C PRO A 28 -7.38 -2.86 -29.21
N PRO A 29 -6.34 -2.08 -28.85
CA PRO A 29 -5.21 -2.57 -28.08
C PRO A 29 -5.70 -3.13 -26.73
N PHE A 30 -5.09 -4.23 -26.28
CA PHE A 30 -5.40 -4.84 -24.99
C PHE A 30 -5.20 -3.82 -23.86
N GLY A 31 -6.16 -3.69 -22.95
CA GLY A 31 -6.12 -2.70 -21.89
C GLY A 31 -7.01 -3.02 -20.69
N LEU A 32 -7.16 -2.04 -19.80
CA LEU A 32 -7.97 -2.18 -18.59
C LEU A 32 -9.42 -2.60 -18.88
N GLN A 33 -9.98 -2.18 -20.03
CA GLN A 33 -11.35 -2.51 -20.42
C GLN A 33 -11.56 -4.02 -20.64
N ASP A 34 -10.56 -4.71 -21.15
CA ASP A 34 -10.61 -6.17 -21.32
C ASP A 34 -10.63 -6.87 -19.98
N VAL A 35 -9.80 -6.42 -19.02
CA VAL A 35 -9.78 -6.96 -17.67
C VAL A 35 -11.05 -6.58 -16.90
N GLU A 36 -11.61 -5.38 -17.11
CA GLU A 36 -12.90 -4.96 -16.56
C GLU A 36 -14.04 -5.88 -17.02
N ALA A 37 -14.05 -6.26 -18.30
CA ALA A 37 -15.02 -7.22 -18.83
C ALA A 37 -14.89 -8.59 -18.14
N LEU A 38 -13.66 -9.09 -17.96
CA LEU A 38 -13.41 -10.36 -17.24
C LEU A 38 -13.85 -10.28 -15.78
N ALA A 39 -13.56 -9.17 -15.08
CA ALA A 39 -13.96 -8.98 -13.70
C ALA A 39 -15.49 -8.93 -13.54
N ARG A 40 -16.18 -8.25 -14.46
CA ARG A 40 -17.65 -8.19 -14.50
C ARG A 40 -18.25 -9.57 -14.75
N ASP A 41 -17.71 -10.33 -15.69
CA ASP A 41 -18.16 -11.69 -15.99
C ASP A 41 -17.94 -12.66 -14.83
N LEU A 42 -16.83 -12.50 -14.08
CA LEU A 42 -16.58 -13.25 -12.85
C LEU A 42 -17.55 -12.87 -11.75
N ALA A 43 -17.89 -11.59 -11.59
CA ALA A 43 -18.84 -11.14 -10.58
C ALA A 43 -20.26 -11.73 -10.79
N ALA A 44 -20.61 -12.04 -12.04
CA ALA A 44 -21.89 -12.68 -12.40
C ALA A 44 -21.93 -14.20 -12.13
N LYS A 45 -20.81 -14.81 -11.71
CA LYS A 45 -20.66 -16.26 -11.47
C LYS A 45 -20.34 -16.53 -10.01
N PRO A 46 -20.71 -17.70 -9.48
CA PRO A 46 -20.25 -18.13 -8.17
C PRO A 46 -18.71 -18.12 -8.10
N PHE A 47 -18.17 -17.83 -6.93
CA PHE A 47 -16.74 -17.88 -6.69
C PHE A 47 -16.24 -19.32 -6.78
N GLU A 48 -15.20 -19.54 -7.57
CA GLU A 48 -14.47 -20.81 -7.67
C GLU A 48 -13.09 -20.65 -7.06
N ASP A 49 -12.87 -21.36 -5.95
CA ASP A 49 -11.57 -21.38 -5.29
C ASP A 49 -10.63 -22.37 -6.01
N ASN A 50 -9.58 -21.84 -6.61
CA ASN A 50 -8.52 -22.65 -7.22
C ASN A 50 -7.37 -22.98 -6.24
N GLN A 51 -7.59 -22.85 -4.93
CA GLN A 51 -6.69 -23.36 -3.90
C GLN A 51 -6.57 -24.89 -4.06
N GLY A 52 -5.36 -25.39 -4.15
CA GLY A 52 -5.13 -26.83 -4.29
C GLY A 52 -4.44 -27.25 -5.58
N GLN A 53 -4.20 -26.34 -6.50
CA GLN A 53 -3.40 -26.62 -7.72
C GLN A 53 -1.93 -26.92 -7.39
N VAL A 54 -1.42 -26.43 -6.26
CA VAL A 54 -0.06 -26.70 -5.81
C VAL A 54 0.04 -28.09 -5.20
N PRO A 55 0.98 -28.95 -5.63
CA PRO A 55 1.17 -30.30 -5.09
C PRO A 55 1.39 -30.32 -3.60
N GLN A 56 0.89 -31.35 -2.92
CA GLN A 56 0.98 -31.51 -1.46
C GLN A 56 2.44 -31.49 -0.97
N VAL A 57 3.36 -32.07 -1.73
CA VAL A 57 4.80 -32.05 -1.39
C VAL A 57 5.32 -30.63 -1.18
N LEU A 58 4.88 -29.66 -1.99
CA LEU A 58 5.29 -28.27 -1.87
C LEU A 58 4.61 -27.52 -0.72
N LYS A 59 3.43 -27.94 -0.30
CA LYS A 59 2.69 -27.34 0.84
C LYS A 59 3.27 -27.73 2.19
N THR A 60 4.03 -28.83 2.24
CA THR A 60 4.58 -29.40 3.49
C THR A 60 6.07 -29.17 3.68
N ILE A 61 6.72 -28.45 2.75
CA ILE A 61 8.14 -28.11 2.88
C ILE A 61 8.36 -27.09 3.99
N SER A 62 9.57 -27.09 4.57
CA SER A 62 9.97 -26.07 5.54
C SER A 62 10.26 -24.74 4.86
N TYR A 63 10.34 -23.66 5.66
CA TYR A 63 10.73 -22.34 5.19
C TYR A 63 12.12 -22.38 4.52
N ASP A 64 13.09 -23.07 5.10
CA ASP A 64 14.43 -23.19 4.53
C ASP A 64 14.42 -23.94 3.19
N GLN A 65 13.62 -25.00 3.07
CA GLN A 65 13.45 -25.71 1.81
C GLN A 65 12.82 -24.81 0.73
N TRP A 66 11.80 -24.04 1.07
CA TRP A 66 11.19 -23.10 0.12
C TRP A 66 12.16 -21.99 -0.27
N ARG A 67 12.90 -21.41 0.68
CA ARG A 67 13.91 -20.38 0.47
C ARG A 67 15.07 -20.85 -0.41
N ASP A 68 15.38 -22.15 -0.39
CA ASP A 68 16.43 -22.77 -1.21
C ASP A 68 16.00 -22.93 -2.70
N ILE A 69 14.71 -22.79 -3.00
CA ILE A 69 14.22 -22.74 -4.38
C ILE A 69 14.42 -21.31 -4.91
N ARG A 70 15.38 -21.14 -5.80
CA ARG A 70 15.77 -19.81 -6.30
C ARG A 70 15.58 -19.71 -7.80
N PHE A 71 14.93 -18.63 -8.25
CA PHE A 71 14.88 -18.31 -9.66
C PHE A 71 16.31 -17.98 -10.17
N MET A 72 16.69 -18.54 -11.31
CA MET A 72 18.00 -18.33 -11.90
C MET A 72 18.03 -16.98 -12.65
N PRO A 73 18.86 -16.01 -12.24
CA PRO A 73 18.88 -14.66 -12.85
C PRO A 73 19.13 -14.64 -14.34
N GLU A 74 19.88 -15.59 -14.89
CA GLU A 74 20.13 -15.74 -16.32
C GLU A 74 18.89 -16.10 -17.13
N LYS A 75 17.83 -16.59 -16.46
CA LYS A 75 16.52 -16.90 -17.04
C LYS A 75 15.52 -15.74 -16.93
N SER A 76 15.96 -14.57 -16.43
CA SER A 76 15.07 -13.39 -16.34
C SER A 76 14.50 -13.06 -17.71
N LEU A 77 13.17 -12.87 -17.76
CA LEU A 77 12.48 -12.49 -18.99
C LEU A 77 12.98 -11.11 -19.45
N TRP A 78 13.24 -10.96 -20.75
CA TRP A 78 13.74 -9.75 -21.45
C TRP A 78 15.22 -9.40 -21.20
N ARG A 79 15.97 -10.20 -20.46
CA ARG A 79 17.40 -9.99 -20.21
C ARG A 79 18.20 -9.94 -21.51
N ASP A 80 18.02 -10.91 -22.39
CA ASP A 80 18.74 -11.01 -23.66
C ASP A 80 18.37 -9.89 -24.64
N GLU A 81 17.16 -9.34 -24.52
CA GLU A 81 16.70 -8.19 -25.29
C GLU A 81 17.23 -6.86 -24.79
N LYS A 82 17.86 -6.86 -23.60
CA LYS A 82 18.42 -5.68 -22.91
C LYS A 82 17.38 -4.56 -22.76
N LEU A 83 16.18 -4.93 -22.31
CA LEU A 83 15.11 -4.00 -22.02
C LEU A 83 15.36 -3.30 -20.67
N PRO A 84 14.72 -2.15 -20.40
CA PRO A 84 14.93 -1.41 -19.14
C PRO A 84 14.36 -2.13 -17.91
N PHE A 85 13.57 -3.17 -18.13
CA PHE A 85 12.97 -4.01 -17.08
C PHE A 85 13.22 -5.48 -17.38
N GLU A 86 13.38 -6.28 -16.29
CA GLU A 86 13.44 -7.74 -16.34
C GLU A 86 12.44 -8.32 -15.34
N LEU A 87 11.87 -9.49 -15.65
CA LEU A 87 10.99 -10.20 -14.75
C LEU A 87 11.63 -11.48 -14.24
N GLN A 88 11.44 -11.74 -12.97
CA GLN A 88 11.73 -13.02 -12.33
C GLN A 88 10.47 -13.51 -11.61
N PHE A 89 10.36 -14.82 -11.39
CA PHE A 89 9.12 -15.42 -10.92
C PHE A 89 9.35 -16.16 -9.62
N PHE A 90 8.28 -16.25 -8.79
CA PHE A 90 8.29 -17.00 -7.55
C PHE A 90 7.71 -18.39 -7.72
N HIS A 91 8.39 -19.36 -7.11
CA HIS A 91 7.92 -20.74 -7.08
C HIS A 91 6.83 -20.90 -6.02
N PRO A 92 5.70 -21.56 -6.32
CA PRO A 92 4.70 -21.91 -5.31
C PRO A 92 5.27 -22.88 -4.27
N GLY A 93 4.69 -22.86 -3.09
CA GLY A 93 5.04 -23.76 -1.97
C GLY A 93 4.92 -23.09 -0.62
N LEU A 94 4.97 -23.86 0.45
CA LEU A 94 4.77 -23.42 1.82
C LEU A 94 3.44 -22.66 1.97
N PHE A 95 3.46 -21.35 2.27
CA PHE A 95 2.26 -20.51 2.39
C PHE A 95 1.68 -20.06 1.03
N TYR A 96 2.44 -20.19 -0.05
CA TYR A 96 2.02 -19.80 -1.39
C TYR A 96 1.38 -20.99 -2.11
N ASP A 97 0.17 -21.32 -1.67
CA ASP A 97 -0.60 -22.50 -2.10
C ASP A 97 -1.52 -22.22 -3.30
N ARG A 98 -1.49 -20.98 -3.83
CA ARG A 98 -2.20 -20.55 -5.03
C ARG A 98 -1.21 -20.16 -6.11
N THR A 99 -1.54 -20.48 -7.36
CA THR A 99 -0.81 -20.01 -8.52
C THR A 99 -1.54 -18.86 -9.19
N VAL A 100 -0.78 -17.99 -9.82
CA VAL A 100 -1.29 -16.89 -10.61
C VAL A 100 -1.03 -17.14 -12.10
N ALA A 101 -1.98 -16.78 -12.92
CA ALA A 101 -1.83 -16.80 -14.35
C ALA A 101 -1.05 -15.55 -14.80
N ILE A 102 -0.02 -15.72 -15.62
CA ILE A 102 0.77 -14.59 -16.12
C ILE A 102 0.72 -14.61 -17.65
N ASN A 103 0.39 -13.46 -18.23
CA ASN A 103 0.40 -13.22 -19.66
C ASN A 103 1.35 -12.07 -19.98
N ILE A 104 2.03 -12.17 -21.11
CA ILE A 104 2.85 -11.09 -21.65
C ILE A 104 2.10 -10.47 -22.82
N VAL A 105 1.92 -9.15 -22.76
CA VAL A 105 1.30 -8.38 -23.85
C VAL A 105 2.40 -7.80 -24.72
N ASP A 106 2.60 -8.36 -25.91
CA ASP A 106 3.53 -7.84 -26.92
C ASP A 106 2.72 -7.36 -28.13
N LYS A 107 2.86 -6.09 -28.49
CA LYS A 107 2.10 -5.46 -29.59
C LYS A 107 0.59 -5.69 -29.46
N ASP A 108 0.06 -5.43 -28.28
CA ASP A 108 -1.35 -5.55 -27.92
C ASP A 108 -1.92 -6.99 -27.96
N VAL A 109 -1.07 -8.00 -28.11
CA VAL A 109 -1.47 -9.40 -28.10
C VAL A 109 -1.04 -10.07 -26.79
N PRO A 110 -1.97 -10.47 -25.92
CA PRO A 110 -1.64 -11.21 -24.71
C PRO A 110 -1.31 -12.68 -25.05
N THR A 111 -0.20 -13.17 -24.52
CA THR A 111 0.23 -14.56 -24.65
C THR A 111 0.52 -15.15 -23.27
N ARG A 112 -0.06 -16.30 -22.96
CA ARG A 112 0.16 -17.01 -21.70
C ARG A 112 1.62 -17.38 -21.53
N LEU A 113 2.22 -17.03 -20.39
CA LEU A 113 3.53 -17.47 -19.99
C LEU A 113 3.44 -18.87 -19.35
N ALA A 114 4.06 -19.85 -19.97
CA ALA A 114 4.13 -21.20 -19.42
C ALA A 114 5.08 -21.24 -18.21
N PHE A 115 4.76 -22.10 -17.24
CA PHE A 115 5.65 -22.38 -16.12
C PHE A 115 6.90 -23.13 -16.61
N ASP A 116 8.07 -22.64 -16.25
CA ASP A 116 9.36 -23.27 -16.60
C ASP A 116 10.07 -23.75 -15.32
N THR A 117 10.01 -25.07 -15.07
CA THR A 117 10.70 -25.69 -13.95
C THR A 117 12.22 -25.54 -14.04
N THR A 118 12.77 -25.41 -15.26
CA THR A 118 14.20 -25.25 -15.50
C THR A 118 14.70 -23.84 -15.22
N ALA A 119 13.80 -22.89 -14.94
CA ALA A 119 14.16 -21.55 -14.53
C ALA A 119 14.49 -21.44 -13.03
N PHE A 120 14.36 -22.54 -12.28
CA PHE A 120 14.63 -22.57 -10.85
C PHE A 120 15.79 -23.51 -10.50
N ASN A 121 16.63 -23.05 -9.59
CA ASN A 121 17.59 -23.88 -8.86
C ASN A 121 16.90 -24.36 -7.59
N TYR A 122 16.76 -25.68 -7.43
CA TYR A 122 16.09 -26.28 -6.29
C TYR A 122 17.03 -26.52 -5.08
N GLY A 123 18.30 -26.12 -5.19
CA GLY A 123 19.28 -26.27 -4.11
C GLY A 123 19.45 -27.71 -3.67
N SER A 124 19.29 -27.94 -2.37
CA SER A 124 19.38 -29.29 -1.75
C SER A 124 18.08 -30.10 -1.84
N ASN A 125 17.01 -29.55 -2.40
CA ASN A 125 15.71 -30.22 -2.47
C ASN A 125 15.69 -31.38 -3.49
N THR A 126 15.15 -32.53 -3.10
CA THR A 126 15.12 -33.75 -3.92
C THR A 126 13.80 -33.95 -4.68
N PHE A 127 12.81 -33.07 -4.49
CA PHE A 127 11.48 -33.19 -5.07
C PHE A 127 11.33 -32.50 -6.45
N ALA A 128 12.39 -31.92 -7.02
CA ALA A 128 12.32 -31.20 -8.30
C ALA A 128 11.65 -32.01 -9.42
N GLY A 129 11.90 -33.32 -9.51
CA GLY A 129 11.27 -34.22 -10.48
C GLY A 129 9.77 -34.50 -10.26
N GLN A 130 9.19 -34.03 -9.15
CA GLN A 130 7.77 -34.20 -8.81
C GLN A 130 6.93 -32.93 -9.14
N ILE A 131 7.57 -31.88 -9.67
CA ILE A 131 6.92 -30.61 -9.96
C ILE A 131 6.22 -30.71 -11.32
N PRO A 132 4.89 -30.48 -11.41
CA PRO A 132 4.17 -30.43 -12.68
C PRO A 132 4.68 -29.33 -13.60
N ALA A 133 4.86 -29.64 -14.88
CA ALA A 133 5.34 -28.67 -15.87
C ALA A 133 4.35 -27.53 -16.14
N ASP A 134 3.07 -27.70 -15.78
CA ASP A 134 1.98 -26.75 -15.97
C ASP A 134 1.47 -26.10 -14.67
N MET A 135 2.24 -26.20 -13.58
CA MET A 135 1.81 -25.76 -12.25
C MET A 135 1.48 -24.25 -12.17
N GLY A 136 2.27 -23.39 -12.82
CA GLY A 136 2.17 -21.94 -12.70
C GLY A 136 3.08 -21.34 -11.62
N TYR A 137 3.09 -20.00 -11.52
CA TYR A 137 3.93 -19.23 -10.59
C TYR A 137 3.12 -18.75 -9.39
N ALA A 138 3.78 -18.47 -8.26
CA ALA A 138 3.13 -17.85 -7.10
C ALA A 138 3.01 -16.33 -7.23
N GLY A 139 3.81 -15.73 -8.09
CA GLY A 139 3.91 -14.30 -8.30
C GLY A 139 5.17 -13.95 -9.10
N PHE A 140 5.50 -12.68 -9.12
CA PHE A 140 6.66 -12.19 -9.87
C PHE A 140 7.26 -10.94 -9.24
N ARG A 141 8.48 -10.64 -9.65
CA ARG A 141 9.21 -9.43 -9.29
C ARG A 141 9.77 -8.76 -10.53
N VAL A 142 9.79 -7.44 -10.46
CA VAL A 142 10.28 -6.58 -11.54
C VAL A 142 11.59 -5.95 -11.13
N HIS A 143 12.57 -6.03 -12.01
CA HIS A 143 13.90 -5.46 -11.85
C HIS A 143 14.10 -4.27 -12.78
N SER A 144 14.80 -3.24 -12.31
CA SER A 144 15.24 -2.08 -13.08
C SER A 144 16.52 -1.49 -12.52
N ALA A 145 17.18 -0.61 -13.26
CA ALA A 145 18.46 0.01 -12.87
C ALA A 145 18.27 1.17 -11.87
N ILE A 146 17.71 0.89 -10.66
CA ILE A 146 17.41 1.92 -9.66
C ILE A 146 18.65 2.39 -8.89
N ASN A 147 19.56 1.49 -8.53
CA ASN A 147 20.75 1.84 -7.74
C ASN A 147 21.96 2.13 -8.63
N THR A 148 22.14 1.35 -9.70
CA THR A 148 23.28 1.47 -10.63
C THR A 148 22.87 1.06 -12.03
N LYS A 149 23.58 1.59 -13.03
CA LYS A 149 23.41 1.17 -14.44
C LYS A 149 24.10 -0.15 -14.78
N LYS A 150 24.86 -0.75 -13.84
CA LYS A 150 25.62 -1.97 -14.08
C LYS A 150 24.78 -3.25 -14.01
N TYR A 151 23.72 -3.23 -13.23
CA TYR A 151 22.78 -4.35 -13.04
C TYR A 151 21.39 -3.83 -12.71
N LEU A 152 20.38 -4.68 -12.83
CA LEU A 152 19.00 -4.36 -12.51
C LEU A 152 18.69 -4.89 -11.12
N ASP A 153 18.18 -4.00 -10.27
CA ASP A 153 17.73 -4.33 -8.91
C ASP A 153 16.24 -4.61 -8.91
N GLU A 154 15.82 -5.49 -8.03
CA GLU A 154 14.40 -5.68 -7.73
C GLU A 154 13.84 -4.40 -7.10
N PHE A 155 12.70 -3.91 -7.65
CA PHE A 155 12.06 -2.71 -7.12
C PHE A 155 10.56 -2.85 -6.88
N LEU A 156 9.92 -3.88 -7.46
CA LEU A 156 8.48 -4.12 -7.36
C LEU A 156 8.20 -5.62 -7.31
N VAL A 157 7.34 -6.04 -6.37
CA VAL A 157 6.96 -7.44 -6.16
C VAL A 157 5.45 -7.56 -6.07
N PHE A 158 4.90 -8.58 -6.73
CA PHE A 158 3.54 -9.09 -6.52
C PHE A 158 3.64 -10.54 -6.04
N LEU A 159 3.29 -10.79 -4.77
CA LEU A 159 3.37 -12.12 -4.17
C LEU A 159 2.40 -12.25 -3.00
N GLY A 160 1.56 -13.28 -3.05
CA GLY A 160 0.58 -13.63 -2.02
C GLY A 160 -0.67 -12.75 -2.05
N ALA A 161 -1.86 -13.36 -2.07
CA ALA A 161 -3.16 -12.71 -2.15
C ALA A 161 -3.14 -11.51 -3.14
N SER A 162 -3.45 -10.29 -2.69
CA SER A 162 -3.34 -9.09 -3.51
C SER A 162 -2.23 -8.13 -3.05
N TYR A 163 -1.22 -8.66 -2.35
CA TYR A 163 -0.11 -7.86 -1.86
C TYR A 163 0.87 -7.47 -2.95
N PHE A 164 1.37 -6.24 -2.85
CA PHE A 164 2.51 -5.77 -3.63
C PHE A 164 3.36 -4.80 -2.82
N ARG A 165 4.65 -4.76 -3.13
CA ARG A 165 5.66 -3.92 -2.45
C ARG A 165 6.53 -3.25 -3.47
N ALA A 166 6.97 -2.04 -3.17
CA ALA A 166 7.98 -1.38 -3.99
C ALA A 166 9.05 -0.69 -3.13
N VAL A 167 10.17 -0.38 -3.75
CA VAL A 167 11.26 0.37 -3.14
C VAL A 167 11.83 1.38 -4.13
N GLY A 168 12.32 2.50 -3.62
CA GLY A 168 13.13 3.44 -4.37
C GLY A 168 14.64 3.15 -4.23
N LYS A 169 15.46 4.04 -4.79
CA LYS A 169 16.91 3.93 -4.74
C LYS A 169 17.43 3.89 -3.30
N GLY A 170 18.23 2.87 -2.99
CA GLY A 170 18.89 2.69 -1.69
C GLY A 170 17.98 2.19 -0.58
N GLN A 171 16.73 1.89 -0.86
CA GLN A 171 15.76 1.38 0.11
C GLN A 171 15.72 -0.15 0.12
N GLN A 172 15.21 -0.70 1.22
CA GLN A 172 14.87 -2.12 1.39
C GLN A 172 13.37 -2.26 1.63
N TYR A 173 12.80 -3.46 1.35
CA TYR A 173 11.38 -3.70 1.57
C TYR A 173 11.01 -3.58 3.04
N GLY A 174 9.91 -2.89 3.28
CA GLY A 174 9.19 -2.79 4.54
C GLY A 174 7.71 -3.07 4.31
N LEU A 175 6.89 -2.03 4.50
CA LEU A 175 5.45 -2.10 4.36
C LEU A 175 4.98 -2.56 2.97
N SER A 176 3.75 -3.06 2.92
CA SER A 176 3.07 -3.52 1.71
C SER A 176 1.85 -2.66 1.39
N ALA A 177 1.43 -2.68 0.13
CA ALA A 177 0.09 -2.34 -0.29
C ALA A 177 -0.69 -3.62 -0.66
N ARG A 178 -2.02 -3.53 -0.65
CA ARG A 178 -2.93 -4.57 -1.15
C ARG A 178 -3.81 -4.01 -2.26
N GLY A 179 -4.30 -4.87 -3.13
CA GLY A 179 -5.30 -4.45 -4.11
C GLY A 179 -6.59 -3.98 -3.45
N LEU A 180 -7.06 -4.71 -2.44
CA LEU A 180 -8.31 -4.40 -1.74
C LEU A 180 -8.31 -4.97 -0.33
N ALA A 181 -8.98 -4.28 0.61
CA ALA A 181 -9.35 -4.80 1.92
C ALA A 181 -10.87 -5.02 1.97
N VAL A 182 -11.30 -6.17 2.46
CA VAL A 182 -12.72 -6.52 2.59
C VAL A 182 -12.99 -7.01 4.00
N ASP A 183 -13.86 -6.30 4.71
CA ASP A 183 -14.27 -6.59 6.08
C ASP A 183 -13.10 -6.74 7.07
N THR A 184 -12.01 -5.99 6.82
CA THR A 184 -10.85 -5.97 7.72
C THR A 184 -11.26 -5.50 9.11
N ALA A 185 -10.93 -6.30 10.12
CA ALA A 185 -11.29 -6.12 11.53
C ALA A 185 -12.79 -6.11 11.83
N GLU A 186 -13.63 -6.60 10.91
CA GLU A 186 -15.05 -6.85 11.19
C GLU A 186 -15.26 -8.15 11.96
N PRO A 187 -16.29 -8.23 12.84
CA PRO A 187 -16.59 -9.45 13.58
C PRO A 187 -16.94 -10.66 12.69
N THR A 188 -17.36 -10.41 11.45
CA THR A 188 -17.66 -11.44 10.44
C THR A 188 -16.43 -12.12 9.87
N GLY A 189 -15.24 -11.59 10.14
CA GLY A 189 -13.97 -12.03 9.61
C GLY A 189 -13.58 -11.33 8.31
N GLU A 190 -12.27 -11.13 8.15
CA GLU A 190 -11.68 -10.52 6.97
C GLU A 190 -11.69 -11.49 5.79
N GLU A 191 -11.96 -10.97 4.59
CA GLU A 191 -11.78 -11.66 3.33
C GLU A 191 -10.54 -11.11 2.63
N PHE A 192 -9.70 -12.01 2.11
CA PHE A 192 -8.48 -11.67 1.40
C PHE A 192 -8.65 -11.88 -0.11
N PRO A 193 -9.04 -10.85 -0.88
CA PRO A 193 -9.03 -10.93 -2.32
C PRO A 193 -7.62 -11.22 -2.83
N PHE A 194 -7.50 -11.96 -3.93
CA PHE A 194 -6.23 -12.31 -4.53
C PHE A 194 -6.18 -11.95 -6.00
N PHE A 195 -5.00 -11.60 -6.50
CA PHE A 195 -4.77 -11.45 -7.92
C PHE A 195 -4.67 -12.83 -8.55
N LYS A 196 -5.66 -13.15 -9.39
CA LYS A 196 -5.80 -14.44 -10.06
C LYS A 196 -5.00 -14.52 -11.36
N GLU A 197 -4.92 -13.39 -12.06
CA GLU A 197 -4.29 -13.31 -13.38
C GLU A 197 -3.68 -11.93 -13.62
N PHE A 198 -2.54 -11.93 -14.29
CA PHE A 198 -1.80 -10.73 -14.66
C PHE A 198 -1.54 -10.66 -16.16
N TRP A 199 -1.50 -9.45 -16.71
CA TRP A 199 -1.05 -9.13 -18.05
C TRP A 199 0.02 -8.06 -17.96
N ILE A 200 1.25 -8.42 -18.30
CA ILE A 200 2.41 -7.54 -18.17
C ILE A 200 2.79 -7.05 -19.56
N VAL A 201 2.72 -5.74 -19.77
CA VAL A 201 3.03 -5.14 -21.06
C VAL A 201 4.54 -5.17 -21.26
N LYS A 202 4.98 -5.74 -22.38
CA LYS A 202 6.40 -5.78 -22.76
C LYS A 202 6.90 -4.35 -23.01
N PRO A 203 7.89 -3.86 -22.24
CA PRO A 203 8.35 -2.51 -22.38
C PRO A 203 9.21 -2.31 -23.63
N GLY A 204 9.16 -1.11 -24.19
CA GLY A 204 10.11 -0.66 -25.20
C GLY A 204 11.46 -0.28 -24.59
N LYS A 205 12.51 -0.19 -25.44
CA LYS A 205 13.90 0.12 -24.98
C LYS A 205 14.08 1.46 -24.27
N LYS A 206 13.13 2.39 -24.42
CA LYS A 206 13.20 3.74 -23.85
C LYS A 206 12.17 3.99 -22.76
N ASP A 207 11.34 3.00 -22.44
CA ASP A 207 10.28 3.16 -21.47
C ASP A 207 10.87 3.34 -20.07
N LYS A 208 10.25 4.22 -19.31
CA LYS A 208 10.63 4.55 -17.94
C LYS A 208 9.68 3.93 -16.92
N SER A 209 8.54 3.44 -17.37
CA SER A 209 7.52 2.76 -16.57
C SER A 209 7.20 1.39 -17.15
N ILE A 210 6.68 0.51 -16.32
CA ILE A 210 6.13 -0.78 -16.71
C ILE A 210 4.63 -0.80 -16.37
N VAL A 211 3.82 -1.29 -17.32
CA VAL A 211 2.37 -1.41 -17.17
C VAL A 211 2.00 -2.86 -16.90
N ILE A 212 1.20 -3.07 -15.87
CA ILE A 212 0.73 -4.37 -15.41
C ILE A 212 -0.78 -4.28 -15.20
N TYR A 213 -1.55 -5.14 -15.84
CA TYR A 213 -2.96 -5.32 -15.52
C TYR A 213 -3.13 -6.54 -14.63
N ALA A 214 -4.12 -6.50 -13.75
CA ALA A 214 -4.41 -7.60 -12.85
C ALA A 214 -5.92 -7.82 -12.68
N LEU A 215 -6.33 -9.10 -12.66
CA LEU A 215 -7.68 -9.53 -12.33
C LEU A 215 -7.69 -9.99 -10.88
N LEU A 216 -8.43 -9.28 -10.05
CA LEU A 216 -8.66 -9.62 -8.66
C LEU A 216 -9.93 -10.47 -8.52
N ASP A 217 -9.87 -11.49 -7.68
CA ASP A 217 -10.97 -12.39 -7.39
C ASP A 217 -11.08 -12.72 -5.91
N SER A 218 -12.30 -12.86 -5.41
CA SER A 218 -12.61 -13.36 -4.08
C SER A 218 -14.07 -13.78 -4.00
N ARG A 219 -14.51 -14.33 -2.88
CA ARG A 219 -15.89 -14.81 -2.73
C ARG A 219 -16.92 -13.72 -3.00
N ARG A 220 -16.70 -12.48 -2.50
CA ARG A 220 -17.69 -11.41 -2.57
C ARG A 220 -17.32 -10.27 -3.53
N VAL A 221 -16.07 -10.18 -3.97
CA VAL A 221 -15.62 -9.06 -4.80
C VAL A 221 -14.73 -9.56 -5.93
N THR A 222 -14.88 -8.96 -7.10
CA THR A 222 -13.91 -9.05 -8.22
C THR A 222 -13.42 -7.67 -8.58
N GLY A 223 -12.29 -7.59 -9.30
CA GLY A 223 -11.77 -6.29 -9.73
C GLY A 223 -10.80 -6.36 -10.88
N ALA A 224 -10.79 -5.30 -11.66
CA ALA A 224 -9.79 -5.03 -12.68
C ALA A 224 -8.87 -3.92 -12.19
N PHE A 225 -7.57 -4.14 -12.33
CA PHE A 225 -6.54 -3.20 -11.92
C PHE A 225 -5.57 -2.93 -13.07
N ARG A 226 -5.12 -1.69 -13.16
CA ARG A 226 -3.96 -1.28 -13.96
C ARG A 226 -2.95 -0.62 -13.02
N PHE A 227 -1.73 -1.10 -13.07
CA PHE A 227 -0.58 -0.53 -12.38
C PHE A 227 0.40 0.02 -13.41
N GLU A 228 0.74 1.29 -13.31
CA GLU A 228 1.86 1.86 -14.04
C GLU A 228 2.95 2.25 -13.05
N SER A 229 4.05 1.50 -13.07
CA SER A 229 5.11 1.62 -12.06
C SER A 229 6.34 2.28 -12.65
N THR A 230 6.75 3.38 -12.05
CA THR A 230 7.91 4.19 -12.45
C THR A 230 8.97 4.16 -11.35
N PRO A 231 10.06 3.38 -11.53
CA PRO A 231 11.15 3.32 -10.55
C PRO A 231 12.05 4.56 -10.61
N GLY A 232 12.65 4.91 -9.47
CA GLY A 232 13.58 6.04 -9.39
C GLY A 232 14.18 6.23 -8.01
N ALA A 233 14.47 7.48 -7.65
CA ALA A 233 14.83 7.82 -6.28
C ALA A 233 13.71 7.47 -5.30
N GLU A 234 12.49 7.55 -5.79
CA GLU A 234 11.23 7.03 -5.25
C GLU A 234 10.61 6.14 -6.30
N THR A 235 9.72 5.26 -5.91
CA THR A 235 8.93 4.48 -6.86
C THR A 235 7.49 4.92 -6.79
N ASP A 236 6.99 5.47 -7.89
CA ASP A 236 5.59 5.80 -8.08
C ASP A 236 4.85 4.64 -8.75
N VAL A 237 3.69 4.27 -8.20
CA VAL A 237 2.77 3.31 -8.80
C VAL A 237 1.42 3.98 -8.96
N ASP A 238 1.06 4.30 -10.19
CA ASP A 238 -0.27 4.78 -10.55
C ASP A 238 -1.21 3.57 -10.65
N VAL A 239 -2.32 3.62 -9.93
CA VAL A 239 -3.31 2.54 -9.87
C VAL A 239 -4.64 3.05 -10.39
N GLU A 240 -5.21 2.34 -11.36
CA GLU A 240 -6.60 2.47 -11.79
C GLU A 240 -7.32 1.19 -11.43
N SER A 241 -8.49 1.28 -10.80
CA SER A 241 -9.24 0.11 -10.36
C SER A 241 -10.74 0.22 -10.61
N VAL A 242 -11.33 -0.91 -11.02
CA VAL A 242 -12.78 -1.06 -11.19
C VAL A 242 -13.20 -2.33 -10.47
N LEU A 243 -14.04 -2.18 -9.44
CA LEU A 243 -14.47 -3.27 -8.56
C LEU A 243 -15.94 -3.63 -8.82
N PHE A 244 -16.26 -4.90 -8.69
CA PHE A 244 -17.62 -5.45 -8.83
C PHE A 244 -17.91 -6.35 -7.63
N LEU A 245 -19.02 -6.09 -6.95
CA LEU A 245 -19.45 -6.91 -5.83
C LEU A 245 -20.37 -8.05 -6.34
N ARG A 246 -20.06 -9.28 -5.89
CA ARG A 246 -20.98 -10.43 -6.00
C ARG A 246 -22.04 -10.40 -4.92
N GLU A 247 -21.64 -10.04 -3.72
CA GLU A 247 -22.47 -10.00 -2.52
C GLU A 247 -22.19 -8.73 -1.72
N PRO A 248 -23.13 -8.26 -0.89
CA PRO A 248 -22.86 -7.14 0.01
C PRO A 248 -21.71 -7.43 0.97
N VAL A 249 -20.90 -6.40 1.25
CA VAL A 249 -19.83 -6.42 2.24
C VAL A 249 -20.12 -5.39 3.33
N ALA A 250 -19.67 -5.64 4.55
CA ALA A 250 -19.85 -4.67 5.62
C ALA A 250 -18.97 -3.44 5.41
N ARG A 251 -17.73 -3.66 4.92
CA ARG A 251 -16.75 -2.60 4.65
C ARG A 251 -15.85 -2.95 3.49
N ILE A 252 -15.64 -1.97 2.61
CA ILE A 252 -14.61 -2.02 1.56
C ILE A 252 -13.53 -1.02 1.91
N GLY A 253 -12.26 -1.46 1.86
CA GLY A 253 -11.09 -0.61 2.11
C GLY A 253 -10.30 -0.39 0.83
N ILE A 254 -10.21 0.88 0.42
CA ILE A 254 -9.54 1.32 -0.79
C ILE A 254 -8.09 1.70 -0.48
N ALA A 255 -7.18 1.35 -1.39
CA ALA A 255 -5.73 1.60 -1.29
C ALA A 255 -5.14 1.17 0.07
N PRO A 256 -5.38 -0.08 0.52
CA PRO A 256 -4.92 -0.50 1.82
C PRO A 256 -3.40 -0.61 1.87
N LEU A 257 -2.82 -0.12 2.97
CA LEU A 257 -1.42 -0.29 3.33
C LEU A 257 -1.33 -1.18 4.56
N THR A 258 -0.31 -2.02 4.59
CA THR A 258 -0.06 -2.96 5.69
C THR A 258 1.39 -2.84 6.13
N SER A 259 1.61 -2.74 7.44
CA SER A 259 2.93 -2.52 8.04
C SER A 259 3.08 -3.27 9.36
N MET A 260 4.24 -3.14 9.97
CA MET A 260 4.59 -3.74 11.26
C MET A 260 5.05 -2.67 12.24
N PHE A 261 4.55 -2.76 13.49
CA PHE A 261 5.00 -1.97 14.63
C PHE A 261 4.98 -2.83 15.90
N ILE A 262 6.13 -3.07 16.49
CA ILE A 262 6.25 -3.82 17.75
C ILE A 262 6.45 -2.85 18.92
N PHE A 263 7.46 -2.01 18.85
CA PHE A 263 7.69 -0.92 19.82
C PHE A 263 8.53 0.20 19.19
N GLY A 264 8.39 1.41 19.73
CA GLY A 264 9.12 2.61 19.38
C GLY A 264 9.24 3.55 20.56
N GLU A 265 9.67 4.79 20.34
CA GLU A 265 9.92 5.79 21.39
C GLU A 265 8.69 6.12 22.25
N ASN A 266 7.48 5.93 21.72
CA ASN A 266 6.20 6.14 22.42
C ASN A 266 5.74 4.93 23.25
N SER A 267 6.45 3.79 23.17
CA SER A 267 6.09 2.56 23.89
C SER A 267 6.52 2.60 25.35
N ASN A 268 5.69 2.05 26.24
CA ASN A 268 5.92 2.07 27.67
C ASN A 268 5.41 0.81 28.39
N PRO A 269 6.17 0.23 29.30
CA PRO A 269 7.64 0.10 29.28
C PRO A 269 8.07 -0.88 28.19
N ARG A 270 9.38 -0.93 27.87
CA ARG A 270 9.90 -2.03 27.04
C ARG A 270 9.59 -3.35 27.73
N VAL A 271 8.83 -4.19 27.05
CA VAL A 271 8.40 -5.47 27.59
C VAL A 271 9.36 -6.60 27.19
N SER A 272 10.24 -6.36 26.22
CA SER A 272 11.11 -7.40 25.65
C SER A 272 12.57 -7.25 26.11
N ASP A 273 13.23 -8.37 26.25
CA ASP A 273 14.69 -8.49 26.40
C ASP A 273 15.37 -8.32 25.02
N ASP A 274 15.01 -7.25 24.31
CA ASP A 274 15.50 -6.89 22.98
C ASP A 274 16.53 -5.77 23.12
N PHE A 275 17.68 -5.90 22.42
CA PHE A 275 18.73 -4.89 22.45
C PHE A 275 18.40 -3.68 21.61
N ARG A 276 17.50 -3.81 20.64
CA ARG A 276 17.10 -2.76 19.69
C ARG A 276 16.27 -1.69 20.41
N PRO A 277 16.52 -0.40 20.19
CA PRO A 277 15.67 0.68 20.73
C PRO A 277 14.25 0.65 20.19
N GLU A 278 14.08 0.38 18.89
CA GLU A 278 12.82 0.38 18.16
C GLU A 278 12.75 -0.75 17.17
N VAL A 279 11.53 -1.27 16.91
CA VAL A 279 11.26 -2.32 15.93
C VAL A 279 9.97 -2.00 15.20
N HIS A 280 10.06 -1.43 14.00
CA HIS A 280 8.90 -1.10 13.17
C HIS A 280 9.28 -0.78 11.72
N ASP A 281 8.36 -1.06 10.80
CA ASP A 281 8.41 -0.68 9.38
C ASP A 281 7.83 0.70 9.11
N SER A 282 6.99 1.17 10.01
CA SER A 282 6.40 2.50 10.02
C SER A 282 6.20 2.95 11.45
N ASP A 283 6.43 4.21 11.73
CA ASP A 283 6.26 4.80 13.05
C ASP A 283 4.94 5.57 13.21
N GLY A 284 4.27 5.93 12.12
CA GLY A 284 3.02 6.66 12.20
C GLY A 284 2.15 6.65 10.96
N LEU A 285 0.85 6.87 11.18
CA LEU A 285 -0.11 7.22 10.14
C LEU A 285 -0.08 8.74 9.92
N MET A 286 0.09 9.16 8.68
CA MET A 286 -0.09 10.54 8.26
C MET A 286 -1.29 10.63 7.32
N ALA A 287 -2.11 11.69 7.45
CA ALA A 287 -3.18 11.96 6.49
C ALA A 287 -3.37 13.45 6.26
N ARG A 288 -3.86 13.79 5.05
CA ARG A 288 -4.30 15.12 4.65
C ARG A 288 -5.75 15.06 4.25
N PHE A 289 -6.57 15.90 4.85
CA PHE A 289 -8.00 15.99 4.55
C PHE A 289 -8.33 17.20 3.66
N GLU A 290 -9.55 17.26 3.18
CA GLU A 290 -10.02 18.32 2.29
C GLU A 290 -9.96 19.73 2.91
N ASN A 291 -10.13 19.85 4.21
CA ASN A 291 -9.99 21.10 4.97
C ASN A 291 -8.54 21.54 5.16
N GLU A 292 -7.59 20.93 4.46
CA GLU A 292 -6.14 21.13 4.53
C GLU A 292 -5.52 20.74 5.88
N GLU A 293 -6.27 20.08 6.77
CA GLU A 293 -5.71 19.56 8.00
C GLU A 293 -4.79 18.36 7.70
N TRP A 294 -3.58 18.43 8.24
CA TRP A 294 -2.64 17.30 8.31
C TRP A 294 -2.70 16.71 9.71
N ILE A 295 -2.81 15.39 9.79
CA ILE A 295 -2.72 14.66 11.04
C ILE A 295 -1.49 13.77 11.07
N TRP A 296 -0.95 13.60 12.27
CA TRP A 296 0.04 12.60 12.62
C TRP A 296 -0.47 11.72 13.75
N ARG A 297 -0.49 10.41 13.53
CA ARG A 297 -0.90 9.42 14.53
C ARG A 297 0.22 8.41 14.74
N PRO A 298 1.04 8.53 15.81
CA PRO A 298 2.02 7.52 16.17
C PRO A 298 1.38 6.14 16.31
N LEU A 299 2.04 5.11 15.79
CA LEU A 299 1.56 3.73 15.86
C LEU A 299 1.79 3.15 17.26
N GLN A 300 1.04 2.11 17.54
CA GLN A 300 1.13 1.36 18.79
C GLN A 300 0.97 -0.14 18.51
N ASN A 301 1.54 -0.98 19.38
CA ASN A 301 1.21 -2.39 19.49
C ASN A 301 0.31 -2.58 20.71
N PRO A 302 -1.02 -2.52 20.56
CA PRO A 302 -1.94 -2.53 21.68
C PRO A 302 -2.11 -3.94 22.26
N LYS A 303 -2.62 -4.05 23.48
CA LYS A 303 -2.95 -5.35 24.11
C LYS A 303 -4.20 -6.04 23.53
N SER A 304 -5.03 -5.29 22.82
CA SER A 304 -6.24 -5.78 22.16
C SER A 304 -6.44 -5.06 20.84
N LEU A 305 -7.13 -5.68 19.89
CA LEU A 305 -7.47 -5.08 18.61
C LEU A 305 -8.00 -3.65 18.83
N THR A 306 -7.38 -2.70 18.17
CA THR A 306 -7.73 -1.29 18.24
C THR A 306 -7.99 -0.76 16.84
N ILE A 307 -9.12 -0.07 16.67
CA ILE A 307 -9.51 0.55 15.41
C ILE A 307 -9.73 2.03 15.68
N ASN A 308 -8.92 2.87 15.03
CA ASN A 308 -9.11 4.32 15.04
C ASN A 308 -9.75 4.74 13.71
N VAL A 309 -10.75 5.60 13.78
CA VAL A 309 -11.54 6.05 12.62
C VAL A 309 -11.55 7.57 12.56
N PHE A 310 -11.14 8.11 11.41
CA PHE A 310 -11.17 9.53 11.12
C PHE A 310 -12.20 9.80 10.03
N ASN A 311 -13.32 10.44 10.39
CA ASN A 311 -14.37 10.81 9.43
C ASN A 311 -13.94 12.06 8.68
N ALA A 312 -14.15 12.07 7.37
CA ALA A 312 -13.87 13.24 6.55
C ALA A 312 -14.84 13.34 5.36
N PRO A 313 -15.14 14.56 4.88
CA PRO A 313 -15.91 14.75 3.65
C PRO A 313 -15.15 14.24 2.42
N ASN A 314 -13.82 14.27 2.47
CA ASN A 314 -12.95 13.71 1.45
C ASN A 314 -11.52 13.56 2.00
N ILE A 315 -10.72 12.70 1.36
CA ILE A 315 -9.30 12.52 1.68
C ILE A 315 -8.42 13.03 0.53
N ARG A 316 -7.35 13.75 0.85
CA ARG A 316 -6.37 14.27 -0.10
C ARG A 316 -5.07 13.48 -0.11
N GLY A 317 -4.84 12.70 0.94
CA GLY A 317 -3.70 11.78 1.03
C GLY A 317 -3.69 11.03 2.34
N MET A 318 -3.09 9.83 2.34
CA MET A 318 -2.88 9.02 3.53
C MET A 318 -1.63 8.15 3.35
N GLY A 319 -0.96 7.83 4.45
CA GLY A 319 0.22 6.97 4.36
C GLY A 319 0.69 6.43 5.68
N LEU A 320 1.38 5.31 5.63
CA LEU A 320 2.18 4.79 6.72
C LEU A 320 3.62 5.25 6.51
N MET A 321 4.11 6.02 7.46
CA MET A 321 5.37 6.74 7.35
C MET A 321 6.41 6.15 8.29
N GLN A 322 7.65 6.05 7.79
CA GLN A 322 8.84 5.75 8.59
C GLN A 322 9.64 7.04 8.70
N ARG A 323 9.29 7.90 9.66
CA ARG A 323 9.93 9.21 9.87
C ARG A 323 11.30 9.08 10.51
N ASP A 324 11.45 8.09 11.40
CA ASP A 324 12.73 7.79 11.99
C ASP A 324 13.60 7.01 11.00
N THR A 325 14.72 7.61 10.64
CA THR A 325 15.70 7.06 9.69
C THR A 325 17.12 7.05 10.26
N ASP A 326 17.26 7.16 11.60
CA ASP A 326 18.54 7.03 12.25
C ASP A 326 18.81 5.58 12.64
N PHE A 327 19.90 5.02 12.14
CA PHE A 327 20.33 3.66 12.49
C PHE A 327 20.48 3.46 14.00
N ALA A 328 20.87 4.49 14.74
CA ALA A 328 21.06 4.40 16.20
C ALA A 328 19.77 4.07 16.96
N ASN A 329 18.59 4.33 16.35
CA ASN A 329 17.29 4.00 16.94
C ASN A 329 16.88 2.55 16.69
N TYR A 330 17.54 1.82 15.79
CA TYR A 330 17.22 0.41 15.48
C TYR A 330 18.34 -0.55 15.86
N LEU A 331 19.59 -0.21 15.53
CA LEU A 331 20.80 -1.03 15.76
C LEU A 331 20.75 -2.41 15.07
N ASP A 332 19.91 -2.58 14.05
CA ASP A 332 19.66 -3.85 13.36
C ASP A 332 20.30 -3.85 11.96
N LEU A 333 21.40 -4.58 11.81
CA LEU A 333 22.13 -4.69 10.54
C LEU A 333 21.46 -5.63 9.53
N GLU A 334 20.53 -6.47 9.96
CA GLU A 334 19.83 -7.43 9.10
C GLU A 334 18.51 -6.82 8.58
N ALA A 335 17.67 -6.33 9.48
CA ALA A 335 16.37 -5.78 9.13
C ALA A 335 16.45 -4.38 8.50
N ARG A 336 17.48 -3.58 8.86
CA ARG A 336 17.76 -2.25 8.29
C ARG A 336 16.52 -1.37 8.22
N TYR A 337 15.79 -1.22 9.33
CA TYR A 337 14.53 -0.47 9.41
C TYR A 337 14.68 0.99 8.97
N GLU A 338 15.84 1.61 9.21
CA GLU A 338 16.14 3.01 8.87
C GLU A 338 16.15 3.30 7.36
N VAL A 339 16.26 2.27 6.53
CA VAL A 339 16.23 2.40 5.05
C VAL A 339 14.95 1.86 4.42
N ARG A 340 13.96 1.48 5.23
CA ARG A 340 12.64 1.07 4.73
C ARG A 340 11.83 2.28 4.27
N PRO A 341 11.06 2.19 3.18
CA PRO A 341 10.31 3.32 2.65
C PRO A 341 9.06 3.62 3.47
N SER A 342 8.64 4.86 3.45
CA SER A 342 7.25 5.26 3.68
C SER A 342 6.40 4.96 2.46
N ALA A 343 5.09 4.74 2.61
CA ALA A 343 4.16 4.69 1.49
C ALA A 343 3.08 5.76 1.65
N TRP A 344 2.93 6.58 0.62
CA TRP A 344 1.95 7.67 0.56
C TRP A 344 0.98 7.46 -0.58
N VAL A 345 -0.30 7.43 -0.29
CA VAL A 345 -1.42 7.31 -1.24
C VAL A 345 -1.97 8.70 -1.54
N GLU A 346 -2.05 9.05 -2.81
CA GLU A 346 -2.68 10.26 -3.31
C GLU A 346 -3.88 9.88 -4.19
N PRO A 347 -5.12 10.17 -3.76
CA PRO A 347 -6.29 10.01 -4.62
C PRO A 347 -6.17 10.80 -5.92
N LYS A 348 -6.56 10.20 -7.03
CA LYS A 348 -6.76 10.90 -8.30
C LYS A 348 -8.25 11.19 -8.45
N GLY A 349 -8.62 12.46 -8.34
CA GLY A 349 -10.01 12.89 -8.32
C GLY A 349 -10.61 12.90 -6.89
N ASP A 350 -11.93 12.88 -6.84
CA ASP A 350 -12.72 12.99 -5.62
C ASP A 350 -13.24 11.62 -5.22
N TRP A 351 -12.84 11.13 -4.03
CA TRP A 351 -13.31 9.87 -3.48
C TRP A 351 -14.59 10.03 -2.64
N GLY A 352 -15.00 11.29 -2.40
CA GLY A 352 -16.20 11.64 -1.63
C GLY A 352 -16.08 11.37 -0.14
N PRO A 353 -17.20 11.51 0.59
CA PRO A 353 -17.26 11.30 2.03
C PRO A 353 -16.88 9.86 2.41
N GLY A 354 -16.14 9.74 3.51
CA GLY A 354 -15.71 8.42 3.98
C GLY A 354 -14.96 8.47 5.29
N GLN A 355 -14.25 7.40 5.55
CA GLN A 355 -13.53 7.16 6.79
C GLN A 355 -12.13 6.64 6.51
N LEU A 356 -11.13 7.26 7.11
CA LEU A 356 -9.79 6.69 7.20
C LEU A 356 -9.74 5.76 8.41
N HIS A 357 -9.45 4.50 8.19
CA HIS A 357 -9.30 3.49 9.24
C HIS A 357 -7.81 3.23 9.51
N LEU A 358 -7.47 3.14 10.79
CA LEU A 358 -6.21 2.59 11.28
C LEU A 358 -6.52 1.42 12.19
N VAL A 359 -6.15 0.23 11.76
CA VAL A 359 -6.31 -1.02 12.49
C VAL A 359 -4.96 -1.42 13.07
N GLN A 360 -4.91 -1.64 14.38
CA GLN A 360 -3.71 -2.05 15.11
C GLN A 360 -4.01 -3.35 15.85
N ILE A 361 -3.32 -4.41 15.47
CA ILE A 361 -3.53 -5.78 15.94
C ILE A 361 -2.43 -6.11 16.94
N PRO A 362 -2.74 -6.70 18.11
CA PRO A 362 -1.69 -7.17 19.02
C PRO A 362 -0.78 -8.17 18.32
N SER A 363 0.53 -7.95 18.37
CA SER A 363 1.51 -8.90 17.85
C SER A 363 2.64 -9.13 18.85
N PRO A 364 3.02 -10.40 19.10
CA PRO A 364 4.18 -10.73 19.92
C PRO A 364 5.50 -10.68 19.14
N GLU A 365 5.45 -10.73 17.79
CA GLU A 365 6.61 -10.94 16.93
C GLU A 365 6.58 -10.04 15.69
N GLU A 366 7.76 -9.63 15.24
CA GLU A 366 7.95 -8.73 14.10
C GLU A 366 7.66 -9.37 12.72
N ILE A 367 7.55 -10.69 12.65
CA ILE A 367 7.24 -11.40 11.40
C ILE A 367 5.80 -11.20 10.93
N HIS A 368 4.95 -10.64 11.78
CA HIS A 368 3.53 -10.43 11.49
C HIS A 368 3.26 -8.95 11.24
N ASP A 369 2.76 -8.64 10.04
CA ASP A 369 2.17 -7.34 9.76
C ASP A 369 0.97 -7.13 10.69
N ASN A 370 1.04 -6.14 11.60
CA ASN A 370 0.02 -5.89 12.61
C ASN A 370 -0.65 -4.52 12.49
N ILE A 371 -0.31 -3.76 11.46
CA ILE A 371 -0.85 -2.44 11.17
C ILE A 371 -1.53 -2.46 9.80
N VAL A 372 -2.77 -2.00 9.71
CA VAL A 372 -3.49 -1.81 8.44
C VAL A 372 -4.15 -0.45 8.42
N THR A 373 -4.02 0.27 7.31
CA THR A 373 -4.78 1.50 7.06
C THR A 373 -5.44 1.45 5.69
N PHE A 374 -6.61 2.05 5.55
CA PHE A 374 -7.36 2.14 4.30
C PHE A 374 -8.43 3.22 4.35
N TRP A 375 -8.86 3.69 3.19
CA TRP A 375 -10.04 4.53 3.04
C TRP A 375 -11.30 3.71 2.83
N ALA A 376 -12.34 3.95 3.61
CA ALA A 376 -13.66 3.34 3.45
C ALA A 376 -14.69 4.39 3.02
N PRO A 377 -15.31 4.28 1.83
CA PRO A 377 -16.38 5.18 1.41
C PRO A 377 -17.56 5.15 2.38
N ALA A 378 -18.19 6.30 2.64
CA ALA A 378 -19.35 6.41 3.53
C ALA A 378 -20.57 5.64 2.99
N THR A 379 -20.74 5.62 1.67
CA THR A 379 -21.80 4.86 1.02
C THR A 379 -21.34 3.43 0.81
N ARG A 380 -22.10 2.48 1.35
CA ARG A 380 -21.83 1.06 1.09
C ARG A 380 -22.03 0.75 -0.38
N PRO A 381 -21.08 0.06 -1.00
CA PRO A 381 -21.26 -0.37 -2.37
C PRO A 381 -22.32 -1.48 -2.46
N GLU A 382 -23.11 -1.44 -3.51
CA GLU A 382 -24.15 -2.44 -3.79
C GLU A 382 -23.71 -3.32 -4.97
N PRO A 383 -24.07 -4.62 -4.98
CA PRO A 383 -23.86 -5.48 -6.12
C PRO A 383 -24.47 -4.91 -7.41
N GLY A 384 -23.79 -5.08 -8.54
CA GLY A 384 -24.22 -4.59 -9.85
C GLY A 384 -23.80 -3.17 -10.21
N THR A 385 -23.30 -2.38 -9.26
CA THR A 385 -22.76 -1.05 -9.52
C THR A 385 -21.23 -1.11 -9.47
N PRO A 386 -20.50 -0.80 -10.59
CA PRO A 386 -19.06 -0.78 -10.57
C PRO A 386 -18.55 0.39 -9.72
N LEU A 387 -17.49 0.14 -8.94
CA LEU A 387 -16.79 1.14 -8.15
C LEU A 387 -15.46 1.44 -8.80
N LYS A 388 -15.14 2.73 -8.99
CA LYS A 388 -13.90 3.18 -9.61
C LYS A 388 -13.11 4.03 -8.63
N PHE A 389 -11.85 3.66 -8.44
CA PHE A 389 -10.92 4.41 -7.62
C PHE A 389 -9.56 4.45 -8.30
N ASP A 390 -9.11 5.66 -8.58
CA ASP A 390 -7.81 5.93 -9.16
C ASP A 390 -6.94 6.64 -8.13
N TYR A 391 -5.68 6.24 -8.02
CA TYR A 391 -4.75 6.79 -7.04
C TYR A 391 -3.31 6.55 -7.45
N ARG A 392 -2.40 7.25 -6.78
CA ARG A 392 -0.96 6.98 -6.82
C ARG A 392 -0.49 6.51 -5.46
N ILE A 393 0.34 5.47 -5.43
CA ILE A 393 1.13 5.14 -4.26
C ILE A 393 2.57 5.51 -4.56
N ARG A 394 3.19 6.26 -3.65
CA ARG A 394 4.59 6.62 -3.69
C ARG A 394 5.34 5.93 -2.57
N TRP A 395 6.26 5.02 -2.91
CA TRP A 395 7.25 4.51 -1.96
C TRP A 395 8.41 5.48 -1.92
N THR A 396 8.55 6.16 -0.79
CA THR A 396 9.34 7.38 -0.68
C THR A 396 10.15 7.44 0.60
N SER A 397 11.11 8.36 0.63
CA SER A 397 11.73 8.81 1.88
C SER A 397 10.76 9.75 2.62
N PRO A 398 10.68 9.70 3.97
CA PRO A 398 9.78 10.54 4.76
C PRO A 398 10.03 12.04 4.54
N LYS A 399 11.23 12.43 4.14
CA LYS A 399 11.60 13.83 3.89
C LYS A 399 10.91 14.45 2.66
N ARG A 400 10.23 13.65 1.84
CA ARG A 400 9.63 14.13 0.57
C ARG A 400 8.11 14.29 0.63
N VAL A 401 7.46 13.62 1.56
CA VAL A 401 6.04 13.82 1.85
C VAL A 401 5.96 14.42 3.25
N THR A 402 5.76 15.70 3.29
CA THR A 402 5.77 16.47 4.54
C THR A 402 4.59 17.43 4.59
N SER A 403 4.07 17.66 5.78
CA SER A 403 3.20 18.81 6.00
C SER A 403 3.95 20.10 5.69
N PRO A 404 3.32 21.11 5.08
CA PRO A 404 3.93 22.44 4.93
C PRO A 404 4.11 23.16 6.29
N GLU A 405 3.41 22.68 7.31
CA GLU A 405 3.49 23.16 8.69
C GLU A 405 4.57 22.39 9.47
N GLY A 406 4.87 22.80 10.70
CA GLY A 406 5.78 22.07 11.57
C GLY A 406 5.30 20.64 11.83
N GLN A 407 6.24 19.71 11.90
CA GLN A 407 5.97 18.28 12.05
C GLN A 407 6.33 17.77 13.44
N VAL A 408 5.60 16.77 13.91
CA VAL A 408 5.98 15.99 15.08
C VAL A 408 7.16 15.09 14.71
N VAL A 409 8.28 15.29 15.33
CA VAL A 409 9.50 14.49 15.14
C VAL A 409 9.74 13.52 16.28
N PHE A 410 8.93 13.61 17.34
CA PHE A 410 9.16 12.83 18.54
C PHE A 410 7.90 12.78 19.42
N THR A 411 7.57 11.59 19.92
CA THR A 411 6.49 11.38 20.89
C THR A 411 6.96 10.45 21.99
N ARG A 412 6.97 10.91 23.26
CA ARG A 412 7.25 10.03 24.40
C ARG A 412 6.19 10.17 25.49
N THR A 413 6.01 9.09 26.23
CA THR A 413 5.07 9.04 27.33
C THR A 413 5.77 8.61 28.62
N ALA A 414 5.32 9.14 29.76
CA ALA A 414 5.83 8.75 31.07
C ALA A 414 4.72 8.77 32.13
N LYS A 415 4.99 8.24 33.31
CA LYS A 415 4.13 8.46 34.47
C LYS A 415 4.13 9.95 34.81
N GLY A 416 2.95 10.52 35.08
CA GLY A 416 2.81 11.89 35.56
C GLY A 416 3.05 12.02 37.04
N LYS A 417 2.71 13.20 37.58
CA LYS A 417 2.93 13.56 39.00
C LYS A 417 2.04 12.76 39.95
N SER A 418 0.82 12.46 39.54
CA SER A 418 -0.07 11.55 40.26
C SER A 418 0.17 10.11 39.79
N GLY A 419 -0.17 9.11 40.61
CA GLY A 419 -0.01 7.70 40.27
C GLY A 419 -0.86 7.23 39.07
N THR A 420 -1.87 8.01 38.72
CA THR A 420 -2.84 7.73 37.66
C THR A 420 -2.66 8.61 36.43
N SER A 421 -1.88 9.69 36.50
CA SER A 421 -1.67 10.61 35.36
C SER A 421 -0.58 10.13 34.40
N ARG A 422 -0.64 10.65 33.17
CA ARG A 422 0.34 10.43 32.10
C ARG A 422 0.88 11.76 31.61
N LEU A 423 2.19 11.82 31.50
CA LEU A 423 2.94 12.92 30.89
C LEU A 423 3.22 12.54 29.42
N PHE A 424 2.97 13.49 28.51
CA PHE A 424 3.32 13.45 27.12
C PHE A 424 4.37 14.49 26.81
N ILE A 425 5.38 14.10 26.04
CA ILE A 425 6.43 14.97 25.51
C ILE A 425 6.41 14.84 24.01
N LEU A 426 6.09 15.95 23.34
CA LEU A 426 6.11 16.05 21.87
C LEU A 426 7.19 17.05 21.46
N GLU A 427 7.93 16.73 20.40
CA GLU A 427 8.83 17.67 19.74
C GLU A 427 8.31 17.98 18.35
N PHE A 428 8.39 19.26 17.97
CA PHE A 428 7.96 19.76 16.68
C PHE A 428 9.11 20.51 16.00
N GLN A 429 9.28 20.29 14.69
CA GLN A 429 10.28 20.96 13.85
C GLN A 429 9.71 21.27 12.47
N GLY A 430 10.37 22.16 11.75
CA GLY A 430 10.07 22.47 10.37
C GLY A 430 8.98 23.51 10.17
N GLY A 431 8.72 23.82 8.89
CA GLY A 431 7.73 24.82 8.51
C GLY A 431 8.02 26.19 9.10
N LYS A 432 6.98 26.89 9.49
CA LYS A 432 7.09 28.22 10.09
C LYS A 432 7.74 28.23 11.48
N LEU A 433 7.91 27.06 12.12
CA LEU A 433 8.55 26.98 13.43
C LEU A 433 10.04 27.32 13.38
N ASP A 434 10.70 27.03 12.25
CA ASP A 434 12.14 27.25 12.08
C ASP A 434 12.49 28.74 11.93
N ASP A 435 11.51 29.57 11.53
CA ASP A 435 11.68 31.02 11.36
C ASP A 435 11.42 31.81 12.66
N LEU A 436 11.00 31.15 13.74
CA LEU A 436 10.61 31.82 14.98
C LEU A 436 11.82 32.04 15.87
N PRO A 437 11.90 33.22 16.54
CA PRO A 437 12.91 33.46 17.56
C PRO A 437 12.71 32.56 18.79
N GLU A 438 13.77 32.30 19.54
CA GLU A 438 13.76 31.40 20.69
C GLU A 438 12.78 31.82 21.80
N ASP A 439 12.53 33.12 21.91
CA ASP A 439 11.61 33.74 22.89
C ASP A 439 10.20 33.93 22.33
N ALA A 440 9.87 33.38 21.18
CA ALA A 440 8.53 33.46 20.62
C ALA A 440 7.48 32.90 21.57
N ALA A 441 6.44 33.68 21.83
CA ALA A 441 5.33 33.27 22.68
C ALA A 441 4.40 32.31 21.98
N LEU A 442 4.75 31.01 21.97
CA LEU A 442 3.90 29.95 21.46
C LEU A 442 2.98 29.40 22.56
N ASP A 443 1.79 29.00 22.16
CA ASP A 443 0.87 28.19 22.95
C ASP A 443 0.58 26.87 22.23
N ALA A 444 -0.09 25.97 22.90
CA ALA A 444 -0.56 24.72 22.35
C ALA A 444 -2.09 24.60 22.50
N ASN A 445 -2.76 24.19 21.48
CA ASN A 445 -4.13 23.72 21.60
C ASN A 445 -4.08 22.21 21.86
N VAL A 446 -4.42 21.83 23.11
CA VAL A 446 -4.49 20.43 23.55
C VAL A 446 -5.93 20.09 23.85
N TRP A 447 -6.53 19.21 23.06
CA TRP A 447 -7.85 18.67 23.31
C TRP A 447 -7.73 17.24 23.87
N VAL A 448 -8.50 16.97 24.91
CA VAL A 448 -8.60 15.65 25.56
C VAL A 448 -10.06 15.22 25.51
N GLY A 449 -10.31 14.04 24.94
CA GLY A 449 -11.64 13.46 24.79
C GLY A 449 -12.26 12.99 26.10
N GLU A 450 -13.45 12.42 25.97
CA GLU A 450 -14.22 11.89 27.10
C GLU A 450 -13.40 10.89 27.93
N GLY A 451 -13.52 10.97 29.25
CA GLY A 451 -12.82 10.11 30.21
C GLY A 451 -11.44 10.59 30.60
N GLY A 452 -10.93 11.68 30.00
CA GLY A 452 -9.66 12.28 30.32
C GLY A 452 -9.78 13.77 30.68
N LYS A 453 -8.85 14.26 31.49
CA LYS A 453 -8.76 15.68 31.92
C LYS A 453 -7.34 16.16 31.74
N LEU A 454 -7.16 17.29 31.07
CA LEU A 454 -5.89 18.00 30.98
C LEU A 454 -5.57 18.66 32.32
N LEU A 455 -4.39 18.37 32.89
CA LEU A 455 -3.92 18.95 34.12
C LEU A 455 -3.07 20.19 33.90
N GLU A 456 -2.05 20.04 33.05
CA GLU A 456 -1.14 21.15 32.71
C GLU A 456 -0.60 20.95 31.29
N LYS A 457 -0.17 22.06 30.69
CA LYS A 457 0.57 22.07 29.41
C LYS A 457 1.65 23.16 29.46
N ARG A 458 2.76 22.92 28.77
CA ARG A 458 3.87 23.88 28.64
C ARG A 458 4.48 23.77 27.27
N VAL A 459 4.78 24.91 26.65
CA VAL A 459 5.51 25.01 25.39
C VAL A 459 6.81 25.77 25.65
N TYR A 460 7.91 25.25 25.12
CA TYR A 460 9.22 25.90 25.22
C TYR A 460 10.16 25.44 24.10
N LYS A 461 11.10 26.32 23.74
CA LYS A 461 12.16 25.99 22.78
C LYS A 461 13.12 24.98 23.40
N ASN A 462 13.49 23.97 22.62
CA ASN A 462 14.57 23.04 22.95
C ASN A 462 15.83 23.48 22.18
N PRO A 463 16.79 24.14 22.83
CA PRO A 463 17.98 24.67 22.15
C PRO A 463 18.97 23.58 21.73
N VAL A 464 18.82 22.35 22.25
CA VAL A 464 19.74 21.24 21.91
C VAL A 464 19.44 20.65 20.53
N THR A 465 18.14 20.54 20.21
CA THR A 465 17.68 19.93 18.95
C THR A 465 17.09 20.95 17.99
N ASP A 466 17.06 22.23 18.41
CA ASP A 466 16.41 23.32 17.68
C ASP A 466 14.94 23.06 17.37
N SER A 467 14.25 22.35 18.27
CA SER A 467 12.84 22.01 18.17
C SER A 467 11.98 22.81 19.14
N TRP A 468 10.66 22.71 19.00
CA TRP A 468 9.71 23.22 19.98
C TRP A 468 9.07 22.06 20.72
N ARG A 469 9.17 22.07 22.05
CA ARG A 469 8.62 21.03 22.91
C ARG A 469 7.29 21.43 23.50
N LEU A 470 6.30 20.54 23.35
CA LEU A 470 5.07 20.54 24.12
C LEU A 470 5.14 19.44 25.17
N ALA A 471 5.07 19.82 26.44
CA ALA A 471 4.86 18.90 27.55
C ALA A 471 3.47 19.10 28.12
N PHE A 472 2.67 18.03 28.24
CA PHE A 472 1.35 18.12 28.88
C PHE A 472 1.04 16.85 29.66
N GLU A 473 0.23 16.99 30.69
CA GLU A 473 -0.16 15.90 31.58
C GLU A 473 -1.67 15.75 31.60
N ILE A 474 -2.13 14.50 31.50
CA ILE A 474 -3.55 14.16 31.61
C ILE A 474 -3.79 13.16 32.74
N GLU A 475 -5.01 13.13 33.27
CA GLU A 475 -5.47 12.12 34.23
C GLU A 475 -6.84 11.58 33.83
N PRO A 476 -7.25 10.37 34.31
CA PRO A 476 -8.63 9.91 34.16
C PRO A 476 -9.60 10.91 34.83
N ASP A 477 -10.68 11.25 34.15
CA ASP A 477 -11.72 12.07 34.73
C ASP A 477 -12.56 11.23 35.70
N ALA A 478 -12.36 11.44 36.99
CA ALA A 478 -13.07 10.77 38.08
C ALA A 478 -14.59 11.03 38.05
N SER A 479 -15.04 12.14 37.43
CA SER A 479 -16.46 12.51 37.35
C SER A 479 -17.21 11.81 36.26
N SER A 480 -16.51 11.20 35.31
CA SER A 480 -17.11 10.57 34.10
C SER A 480 -17.82 9.23 34.36
N GLY A 481 -17.84 8.72 35.59
CA GLY A 481 -18.35 7.38 35.90
C GLY A 481 -17.52 6.23 35.33
N LEU A 482 -16.60 6.51 34.42
CA LEU A 482 -15.66 5.53 33.81
C LEU A 482 -14.64 5.02 34.82
N SER A 483 -14.39 5.77 35.91
CA SER A 483 -13.53 5.36 37.01
C SER A 483 -13.99 4.08 37.72
N LEU A 484 -15.28 3.75 37.63
CA LEU A 484 -15.86 2.53 38.21
C LEU A 484 -15.69 1.30 37.29
N VAL A 485 -15.28 1.51 36.04
CA VAL A 485 -15.06 0.42 35.08
C VAL A 485 -13.69 -0.19 35.30
N LEU A 486 -13.60 -1.52 35.22
CA LEU A 486 -12.31 -2.23 35.28
C LEU A 486 -11.33 -1.66 34.23
N PRO A 487 -10.04 -1.49 34.54
CA PRO A 487 -9.06 -0.86 33.65
C PRO A 487 -9.08 -1.41 32.22
N ASP A 488 -9.20 -2.71 32.03
CA ASP A 488 -9.23 -3.36 30.71
C ASP A 488 -10.50 -3.05 29.89
N LYS A 489 -11.56 -2.60 30.53
CA LYS A 489 -12.85 -2.25 29.90
C LYS A 489 -13.04 -0.74 29.71
N ARG A 490 -12.10 0.08 30.15
CA ARG A 490 -12.18 1.53 29.94
C ARG A 490 -12.04 1.87 28.46
N PRO A 491 -12.79 2.84 27.94
CA PRO A 491 -12.59 3.33 26.59
C PRO A 491 -11.22 3.99 26.43
N PHE A 492 -10.78 4.13 25.20
CA PHE A 492 -9.62 4.96 24.88
C PHE A 492 -9.95 6.44 25.09
N ILE A 493 -9.01 7.17 25.67
CA ILE A 493 -9.04 8.63 25.72
C ILE A 493 -8.32 9.13 24.47
N GLU A 494 -9.07 9.73 23.55
CA GLU A 494 -8.53 10.37 22.36
C GLU A 494 -7.97 11.74 22.70
N MET A 495 -6.86 12.14 22.07
CA MET A 495 -6.21 13.42 22.24
C MET A 495 -5.82 14.01 20.91
N ARG A 496 -5.77 15.35 20.86
CA ARG A 496 -5.25 16.11 19.72
C ARG A 496 -4.40 17.26 20.26
N ALA A 497 -3.30 17.56 19.57
CA ALA A 497 -2.45 18.68 19.94
C ALA A 497 -1.84 19.37 18.72
N THR A 498 -1.77 20.69 18.75
CA THR A 498 -1.06 21.55 17.79
C THR A 498 -0.34 22.65 18.54
N LEU A 499 0.80 23.10 18.01
CA LEU A 499 1.37 24.38 18.41
C LEU A 499 0.73 25.50 17.60
N GLN A 500 0.55 26.67 18.24
CA GLN A 500 -0.08 27.83 17.64
C GLN A 500 0.56 29.14 18.10
N HIS A 501 0.47 30.14 17.22
CA HIS A 501 0.77 31.53 17.57
C HIS A 501 -0.53 32.35 17.49
N GLY A 502 -1.01 32.81 18.61
CA GLY A 502 -2.37 33.35 18.73
C GLY A 502 -3.40 32.25 18.42
N LEU A 503 -4.20 32.42 17.37
CA LEU A 503 -5.19 31.44 16.91
C LEU A 503 -4.76 30.67 15.65
N THR A 504 -3.55 30.93 15.15
CA THR A 504 -3.05 30.31 13.92
C THR A 504 -2.26 29.05 14.25
N PRO A 505 -2.69 27.87 13.79
CA PRO A 505 -1.90 26.65 13.91
C PRO A 505 -0.58 26.78 13.13
N LEU A 506 0.50 26.26 13.70
CA LEU A 506 1.84 26.25 13.11
C LEU A 506 2.35 24.86 12.84
N THR A 507 1.61 23.83 13.26
CA THR A 507 2.01 22.43 13.12
C THR A 507 0.87 21.58 12.57
N GLU A 508 1.23 20.41 12.03
CA GLU A 508 0.26 19.34 11.86
C GLU A 508 -0.42 18.99 13.20
N THR A 509 -1.57 18.36 13.14
CA THR A 509 -2.30 17.90 14.32
C THR A 509 -1.76 16.54 14.77
N TRP A 510 -1.03 16.51 15.87
CA TRP A 510 -0.74 15.26 16.56
C TRP A 510 -2.04 14.68 17.15
N THR A 511 -2.24 13.37 16.96
CA THR A 511 -3.38 12.64 17.52
C THR A 511 -2.88 11.40 18.25
N TYR A 512 -3.57 11.00 19.33
CA TYR A 512 -3.18 9.81 20.11
C TYR A 512 -4.38 9.24 20.86
N ALA A 513 -4.34 7.93 21.12
CA ALA A 513 -5.34 7.26 21.96
C ALA A 513 -4.65 6.44 23.05
N ILE A 514 -5.11 6.52 24.27
CA ILE A 514 -4.54 5.78 25.41
C ILE A 514 -5.64 5.26 26.33
N LYS A 515 -5.41 4.10 26.94
CA LYS A 515 -6.14 3.61 28.11
C LYS A 515 -5.32 3.97 29.35
N LEU A 516 -5.94 4.67 30.33
CA LEU A 516 -5.34 5.04 31.60
C LEU A 516 -5.79 4.11 32.73
#